data_0f67d61140babfd453197532f373d491
#
_entry.id   0f67d61140babfd453197532f373d491
#
_cell.length_a   1.000
_cell.length_b   1.000
_cell.length_c   1.000
_cell.angle_alpha   90.00
_cell.angle_beta   90.00
_cell.angle_gamma   90.00
#
_symmetry.space_group_name_H-M   'P 1'
#
loop_
_entity.id
_entity.type
_entity.pdbx_description
1 polymer ?
#
loop_
_entity_poly.entity_id
_entity_poly.type
_entity_poly.pdbx_seq_one_letter_code
_entity_poly.pdbx_strand_id
1 'polypeptide(L)'
;MKKPGFLLCTFPLLLASVAQAQDRKAAAYPAMAPIAQYRISARDDEIALARSAAPPSISADAEVLVLGDRGFETAVKGKNSFVCFVERSWDAGFDDPQFWNPKIRGPNCVNPPAARTVLPQYLRRTEWVLAGVSVQEMKAKTRAAIARQEFKSPEPGALSFMLSKNGYVSDDAGGPWLPHVMFFVPHGQAATWGAGLESSPVRGKESSDIESTVLFVPVRSWSDGSPAPPPHAQHQM
;
A
#
# COMPACT_ATOMS: atom_id res chain seq x y z
N MET A 1 15.49 -55.09 -65.98
CA MET A 1 14.44 -54.45 -65.23
C MET A 1 15.11 -53.59 -64.14
N LYS A 2 15.24 -52.27 -64.36
CA LYS A 2 15.89 -51.32 -63.43
C LYS A 2 14.81 -50.66 -62.60
N LYS A 3 14.88 -50.70 -61.24
CA LYS A 3 14.03 -49.99 -60.32
C LYS A 3 14.56 -48.58 -60.13
N PRO A 4 13.73 -47.53 -60.12
CA PRO A 4 14.16 -46.18 -59.80
C PRO A 4 14.21 -45.98 -58.26
N GLY A 5 15.31 -45.43 -57.78
CA GLY A 5 15.48 -45.01 -56.38
C GLY A 5 14.78 -43.68 -56.14
N PHE A 6 13.99 -43.66 -55.06
CA PHE A 6 13.36 -42.43 -54.55
C PHE A 6 14.31 -41.72 -53.60
N LEU A 7 14.72 -40.51 -53.95
CA LEU A 7 15.54 -39.65 -53.13
C LEU A 7 14.62 -38.83 -52.23
N LEU A 8 14.61 -39.11 -50.89
CA LEU A 8 13.88 -38.27 -49.92
C LEU A 8 14.75 -37.06 -49.58
N CYS A 9 14.35 -35.89 -50.04
CA CYS A 9 14.87 -34.62 -49.56
C CYS A 9 14.22 -34.28 -48.22
N THR A 10 14.97 -34.39 -47.13
CA THR A 10 14.55 -33.86 -45.83
C THR A 10 14.89 -32.36 -45.73
N PHE A 11 13.88 -31.54 -45.71
CA PHE A 11 14.01 -30.09 -45.42
C PHE A 11 14.04 -29.91 -43.90
N PRO A 12 15.04 -29.22 -43.32
CA PRO A 12 14.99 -28.88 -41.90
C PRO A 12 14.06 -27.68 -41.73
N LEU A 13 12.96 -27.85 -40.97
CA LEU A 13 12.13 -26.80 -40.47
C LEU A 13 12.90 -25.98 -39.40
N LEU A 14 13.37 -24.81 -39.78
CA LEU A 14 13.87 -23.80 -38.84
C LEU A 14 12.68 -23.19 -38.09
N LEU A 15 12.44 -23.65 -36.87
CA LEU A 15 11.54 -23.00 -35.91
C LEU A 15 12.19 -21.69 -35.44
N ALA A 16 11.81 -20.59 -36.06
CA ALA A 16 12.12 -19.26 -35.54
C ALA A 16 11.27 -19.01 -34.29
N SER A 17 11.90 -19.10 -33.12
CA SER A 17 11.32 -18.67 -31.85
C SER A 17 11.18 -17.15 -31.88
N VAL A 18 9.96 -16.67 -32.12
CA VAL A 18 9.60 -15.26 -31.93
C VAL A 18 9.56 -15.03 -30.41
N ALA A 19 10.62 -14.50 -29.86
CA ALA A 19 10.64 -13.97 -28.51
C ALA A 19 9.68 -12.76 -28.51
N GLN A 20 8.48 -12.93 -27.94
CA GLN A 20 7.60 -11.83 -27.61
C GLN A 20 8.26 -11.04 -26.50
N ALA A 21 8.92 -9.94 -26.87
CA ALA A 21 9.27 -8.89 -25.93
C ALA A 21 7.94 -8.31 -25.42
N GLN A 22 7.52 -8.71 -24.23
CA GLN A 22 6.46 -8.01 -23.53
C GLN A 22 6.99 -6.60 -23.26
N ASP A 23 6.41 -5.62 -23.94
CA ASP A 23 6.59 -4.20 -23.65
C ASP A 23 6.17 -3.97 -22.18
N ARG A 24 7.11 -4.08 -21.26
CA ARG A 24 6.93 -3.58 -19.90
C ARG A 24 6.88 -2.07 -20.04
N LYS A 25 5.67 -1.51 -19.98
CA LYS A 25 5.47 -0.07 -19.83
C LYS A 25 6.44 0.40 -18.75
N ALA A 26 7.36 1.29 -19.12
CA ALA A 26 8.35 1.82 -18.17
C ALA A 26 7.61 2.34 -16.94
N ALA A 27 8.08 2.01 -15.74
CA ALA A 27 7.46 2.48 -14.50
C ALA A 27 7.43 4.01 -14.51
N ALA A 28 6.27 4.60 -14.25
CA ALA A 28 6.12 6.05 -14.23
C ALA A 28 7.03 6.72 -13.19
N TYR A 29 7.39 5.96 -12.14
CA TYR A 29 8.25 6.38 -11.03
C TYR A 29 9.37 5.38 -10.82
N PRO A 30 10.42 5.36 -11.67
CA PRO A 30 11.48 4.34 -11.61
C PRO A 30 12.45 4.55 -10.44
N ALA A 31 12.49 5.75 -9.85
CA ALA A 31 13.37 6.12 -8.77
C ALA A 31 12.74 7.16 -7.85
N MET A 32 13.29 7.28 -6.64
CA MET A 32 12.88 8.28 -5.67
C MET A 32 13.13 9.69 -6.19
N ALA A 33 12.12 10.53 -6.14
CA ALA A 33 12.25 11.98 -6.38
C ALA A 33 12.97 12.66 -5.20
N PRO A 34 13.44 13.92 -5.35
CA PRO A 34 13.95 14.69 -4.22
C PRO A 34 12.97 14.71 -3.05
N ILE A 35 13.46 14.49 -1.82
CA ILE A 35 12.63 14.31 -0.61
C ILE A 35 11.67 15.48 -0.39
N ALA A 36 12.02 16.69 -0.81
CA ALA A 36 11.14 17.84 -0.70
C ALA A 36 9.79 17.66 -1.41
N GLN A 37 9.72 16.84 -2.46
CA GLN A 37 8.46 16.56 -3.17
C GLN A 37 7.51 15.63 -2.37
N TYR A 38 8.03 14.88 -1.40
CA TYR A 38 7.20 14.03 -0.53
C TYR A 38 6.72 14.77 0.72
N ARG A 39 7.26 15.93 1.01
CA ARG A 39 6.86 16.74 2.16
C ARG A 39 5.60 17.53 1.88
N ILE A 40 4.84 17.79 2.92
CA ILE A 40 3.78 18.79 2.94
C ILE A 40 4.40 20.06 3.51
N SER A 41 4.30 21.17 2.78
CA SER A 41 5.09 22.37 3.05
C SER A 41 4.80 23.00 4.41
N ALA A 42 3.53 23.01 4.84
CA ALA A 42 3.14 23.51 6.15
C ALA A 42 2.86 22.35 7.10
N ARG A 43 3.47 22.38 8.28
CA ARG A 43 3.26 21.38 9.33
C ARG A 43 1.79 21.25 9.73
N ASP A 44 1.09 22.39 9.84
CA ASP A 44 -0.34 22.42 10.21
C ASP A 44 -1.23 21.77 9.14
N ASP A 45 -0.87 21.91 7.85
CA ASP A 45 -1.58 21.24 6.76
C ASP A 45 -1.41 19.70 6.84
N GLU A 46 -0.23 19.23 7.21
CA GLU A 46 0.00 17.79 7.40
C GLU A 46 -0.77 17.25 8.61
N ILE A 47 -0.80 18.01 9.71
CA ILE A 47 -1.61 17.68 10.90
C ILE A 47 -3.09 17.59 10.54
N ALA A 48 -3.61 18.60 9.83
CA ALA A 48 -5.00 18.64 9.40
C ALA A 48 -5.35 17.49 8.46
N LEU A 49 -4.46 17.19 7.50
CA LEU A 49 -4.63 16.07 6.58
C LEU A 49 -4.61 14.72 7.31
N ALA A 50 -3.67 14.49 8.23
CA ALA A 50 -3.61 13.28 9.03
C ALA A 50 -4.90 13.07 9.84
N ARG A 51 -5.39 14.10 10.52
CA ARG A 51 -6.63 14.05 11.30
C ARG A 51 -7.86 13.77 10.46
N SER A 52 -7.86 14.19 9.19
CA SER A 52 -8.99 13.94 8.28
C SER A 52 -9.18 12.45 7.95
N ALA A 53 -8.26 11.57 8.36
CA ALA A 53 -8.36 10.11 8.16
C ALA A 53 -9.49 9.45 8.94
N ALA A 54 -9.89 10.02 10.09
CA ALA A 54 -10.90 9.44 10.96
C ALA A 54 -11.92 10.52 11.42
N PRO A 55 -13.12 10.12 11.91
CA PRO A 55 -14.08 11.08 12.45
C PRO A 55 -13.49 11.91 13.59
N PRO A 56 -13.94 13.17 13.78
CA PRO A 56 -13.44 14.04 14.84
C PRO A 56 -13.50 13.45 16.25
N SER A 57 -14.50 12.59 16.52
CA SER A 57 -14.60 11.85 17.79
C SER A 57 -13.41 10.93 18.08
N ILE A 58 -12.62 10.58 17.07
CA ILE A 58 -11.40 9.80 17.16
C ILE A 58 -10.18 10.71 16.98
N SER A 59 -10.14 11.45 15.87
CA SER A 59 -8.94 12.15 15.44
C SER A 59 -8.61 13.40 16.24
N ALA A 60 -9.58 14.00 16.94
CA ALA A 60 -9.34 15.21 17.75
C ALA A 60 -8.34 14.96 18.90
N ASP A 61 -8.45 13.80 19.55
CA ASP A 61 -7.58 13.38 20.66
C ASP A 61 -6.49 12.38 20.27
N ALA A 62 -6.35 12.07 18.98
CA ALA A 62 -5.31 11.18 18.48
C ALA A 62 -3.92 11.84 18.53
N GLU A 63 -2.89 11.01 18.73
CA GLU A 63 -1.52 11.42 18.42
C GLU A 63 -1.39 11.68 16.92
N VAL A 64 -0.66 12.73 16.55
CA VAL A 64 -0.41 13.03 15.14
C VAL A 64 1.08 12.99 14.87
N LEU A 65 1.45 12.17 13.88
CA LEU A 65 2.81 12.12 13.36
C LEU A 65 2.90 12.88 12.03
N VAL A 66 4.01 13.57 11.82
CA VAL A 66 4.35 14.25 10.58
C VAL A 66 5.72 13.81 10.08
N LEU A 67 5.97 13.94 8.77
CA LEU A 67 7.21 13.53 8.16
C LEU A 67 8.34 14.54 8.48
N GLY A 68 9.25 14.14 9.35
CA GLY A 68 10.47 14.86 9.69
C GLY A 68 11.67 14.50 8.80
N ASP A 69 12.85 14.91 9.21
CA ASP A 69 14.09 14.71 8.43
C ASP A 69 14.61 13.27 8.47
N ARG A 70 14.31 12.51 9.51
CA ARG A 70 14.84 11.16 9.72
C ARG A 70 13.76 10.09 9.86
N GLY A 71 12.50 10.46 9.78
CA GLY A 71 11.34 9.60 9.98
C GLY A 71 10.13 10.41 10.38
N PHE A 72 9.09 9.74 10.78
CA PHE A 72 7.94 10.39 11.40
C PHE A 72 8.28 10.90 12.79
N GLU A 73 7.79 12.06 13.13
CA GLU A 73 7.94 12.69 14.46
C GLU A 73 6.60 13.11 15.03
N THR A 74 6.43 13.07 16.34
CA THR A 74 5.21 13.50 17.01
C THR A 74 5.03 15.01 16.88
N ALA A 75 3.99 15.40 16.15
CA ALA A 75 3.56 16.79 16.04
C ALA A 75 2.56 17.18 17.13
N VAL A 76 1.67 16.26 17.48
CA VAL A 76 0.65 16.43 18.50
C VAL A 76 0.60 15.18 19.38
N LYS A 77 0.69 15.34 20.69
CA LYS A 77 0.52 14.22 21.64
C LYS A 77 -0.95 13.84 21.74
N GLY A 78 -1.24 12.55 21.65
CA GLY A 78 -2.58 12.00 21.78
C GLY A 78 -3.02 11.76 23.21
N LYS A 79 -4.33 11.53 23.39
CA LYS A 79 -4.96 11.19 24.68
C LYS A 79 -5.75 9.89 24.64
N ASN A 80 -6.08 9.39 23.41
CA ASN A 80 -6.94 8.23 23.21
C ASN A 80 -6.20 7.00 22.62
N SER A 81 -4.87 7.06 22.53
CA SER A 81 -4.00 6.03 21.98
C SER A 81 -4.21 5.68 20.50
N PHE A 82 -5.02 6.46 19.75
CA PHE A 82 -5.03 6.43 18.29
C PHE A 82 -3.84 7.24 17.77
N VAL A 83 -3.31 6.85 16.60
CA VAL A 83 -2.21 7.56 15.95
C VAL A 83 -2.60 7.85 14.51
N CYS A 84 -2.62 9.13 14.12
CA CYS A 84 -2.94 9.58 12.77
C CYS A 84 -1.66 10.11 12.10
N PHE A 85 -1.48 9.77 10.82
CA PHE A 85 -0.34 10.21 10.01
C PHE A 85 -0.73 10.22 8.53
N VAL A 86 0.17 10.70 7.69
CA VAL A 86 -0.05 10.68 6.24
C VAL A 86 0.95 9.73 5.61
N GLU A 87 0.46 8.61 5.08
CA GLU A 87 1.28 7.67 4.31
C GLU A 87 1.89 8.33 3.07
N ARG A 88 3.03 7.80 2.67
CA ARG A 88 3.71 8.13 1.42
C ARG A 88 3.71 6.91 0.51
N SER A 89 4.14 7.10 -0.72
CA SER A 89 4.14 6.03 -1.72
C SER A 89 4.92 4.78 -1.31
N TRP A 90 5.97 4.93 -0.52
CA TRP A 90 6.76 3.82 -0.01
C TRP A 90 6.08 2.97 1.06
N ASP A 91 4.89 3.35 1.52
CA ASP A 91 4.07 2.55 2.43
C ASP A 91 3.26 1.47 1.69
N ALA A 92 3.23 1.53 0.35
CA ALA A 92 2.72 0.47 -0.51
C ALA A 92 3.67 -0.75 -0.57
N GLY A 93 3.26 -1.82 -1.27
CA GLY A 93 4.13 -2.96 -1.55
C GLY A 93 5.38 -2.57 -2.35
N PHE A 94 6.50 -3.23 -2.11
CA PHE A 94 7.77 -2.90 -2.79
C PHE A 94 7.73 -3.06 -4.32
N ASP A 95 6.79 -3.84 -4.84
CA ASP A 95 6.61 -4.05 -6.28
C ASP A 95 5.52 -3.16 -6.87
N ASP A 96 4.99 -2.21 -6.09
CA ASP A 96 4.00 -1.24 -6.57
C ASP A 96 4.66 -0.31 -7.59
N PRO A 97 4.09 -0.15 -8.80
CA PRO A 97 4.64 0.73 -9.83
C PRO A 97 4.69 2.21 -9.41
N GLN A 98 3.94 2.57 -8.39
CA GLN A 98 3.89 3.92 -7.82
C GLN A 98 4.67 4.06 -6.52
N PHE A 99 5.54 3.09 -6.17
CA PHE A 99 6.32 3.09 -4.93
C PHE A 99 7.13 4.39 -4.72
N TRP A 100 7.55 5.04 -5.79
CA TRP A 100 8.26 6.32 -5.74
C TRP A 100 7.41 7.51 -6.23
N ASN A 101 6.09 7.40 -6.27
CA ASN A 101 5.22 8.52 -6.65
C ASN A 101 5.18 9.60 -5.57
N PRO A 102 5.79 10.79 -5.80
CA PRO A 102 5.89 11.83 -4.78
C PRO A 102 4.57 12.54 -4.47
N LYS A 103 3.50 12.28 -5.23
CA LYS A 103 2.18 12.89 -5.02
C LYS A 103 1.36 12.15 -3.97
N ILE A 104 1.69 10.88 -3.66
CA ILE A 104 0.87 10.07 -2.78
C ILE A 104 0.80 10.67 -1.37
N ARG A 105 -0.44 10.82 -0.91
CA ARG A 105 -0.81 11.30 0.39
C ARG A 105 -1.99 10.47 0.88
N GLY A 106 -1.71 9.44 1.69
CA GLY A 106 -2.70 8.55 2.27
C GLY A 106 -2.97 8.88 3.74
N PRO A 107 -3.94 9.75 4.07
CA PRO A 107 -4.28 9.97 5.47
C PRO A 107 -4.75 8.68 6.12
N ASN A 108 -4.09 8.28 7.20
CA ASN A 108 -4.32 7.03 7.90
C ASN A 108 -4.36 7.28 9.42
N CYS A 109 -5.32 6.67 10.12
CA CYS A 109 -5.46 6.79 11.56
C CYS A 109 -5.63 5.39 12.16
N VAL A 110 -4.58 4.87 12.79
CA VAL A 110 -4.53 3.51 13.35
C VAL A 110 -5.06 3.50 14.78
N ASN A 111 -5.76 2.42 15.12
CA ASN A 111 -6.22 2.19 16.50
C ASN A 111 -5.09 1.65 17.40
N PRO A 112 -5.28 1.56 18.74
CA PRO A 112 -4.22 1.12 19.65
C PRO A 112 -3.58 -0.23 19.32
N PRO A 113 -4.31 -1.32 18.95
CA PRO A 113 -3.67 -2.57 18.52
C PRO A 113 -2.80 -2.40 17.27
N ALA A 114 -3.27 -1.67 16.26
CA ALA A 114 -2.49 -1.42 15.04
C ALA A 114 -1.30 -0.47 15.31
N ALA A 115 -1.44 0.50 16.21
CA ALA A 115 -0.33 1.37 16.62
C ALA A 115 0.82 0.59 17.25
N ARG A 116 0.54 -0.50 17.98
CA ARG A 116 1.56 -1.35 18.61
C ARG A 116 2.17 -2.38 17.66
N THR A 117 1.45 -2.87 16.66
CA THR A 117 1.90 -4.02 15.85
C THR A 117 2.09 -3.72 14.37
N VAL A 118 1.35 -2.78 13.82
CA VAL A 118 1.37 -2.45 12.37
C VAL A 118 2.18 -1.19 12.11
N LEU A 119 1.89 -0.10 12.83
CA LEU A 119 2.56 1.19 12.65
C LEU A 119 4.11 1.11 12.70
N PRO A 120 4.75 0.30 13.56
CA PRO A 120 6.21 0.21 13.60
C PRO A 120 6.86 -0.15 12.24
N GLN A 121 6.18 -0.90 11.39
CA GLN A 121 6.67 -1.24 10.05
C GLN A 121 6.69 -0.01 9.14
N TYR A 122 5.65 0.83 9.17
CA TYR A 122 5.57 2.10 8.43
C TYR A 122 6.68 3.07 8.85
N LEU A 123 6.85 3.22 10.17
CA LEU A 123 7.86 4.12 10.71
C LEU A 123 9.27 3.68 10.29
N ARG A 124 9.57 2.39 10.46
CA ARG A 124 10.89 1.83 10.12
C ARG A 124 11.17 1.92 8.62
N ARG A 125 10.19 1.65 7.78
CA ARG A 125 10.34 1.77 6.32
C ARG A 125 10.65 3.21 5.93
N THR A 126 9.94 4.17 6.49
CA THR A 126 10.21 5.60 6.25
C THR A 126 11.62 5.99 6.66
N GLU A 127 12.12 5.53 7.82
CA GLU A 127 13.51 5.75 8.23
C GLU A 127 14.52 5.20 7.20
N TRP A 128 14.29 4.00 6.68
CA TRP A 128 15.16 3.41 5.67
C TRP A 128 15.14 4.20 4.36
N VAL A 129 13.97 4.65 3.91
CA VAL A 129 13.83 5.49 2.71
C VAL A 129 14.62 6.79 2.86
N LEU A 130 14.44 7.48 4.01
CA LEU A 130 15.14 8.74 4.26
C LEU A 130 16.65 8.56 4.44
N ALA A 131 17.10 7.37 4.86
CA ALA A 131 18.51 6.99 4.92
C ALA A 131 19.09 6.55 3.57
N GLY A 132 18.29 6.57 2.47
CA GLY A 132 18.74 6.19 1.14
C GLY A 132 18.92 4.69 0.92
N VAL A 133 18.29 3.85 1.75
CA VAL A 133 18.34 2.38 1.62
C VAL A 133 17.62 1.97 0.34
N SER A 134 18.24 1.11 -0.46
CA SER A 134 17.65 0.62 -1.70
C SER A 134 16.42 -0.25 -1.44
N VAL A 135 15.50 -0.32 -2.41
CA VAL A 135 14.31 -1.21 -2.34
C VAL A 135 14.70 -2.65 -2.08
N GLN A 136 15.75 -3.14 -2.76
CA GLN A 136 16.24 -4.51 -2.58
C GLN A 136 16.73 -4.76 -1.14
N GLU A 137 17.43 -3.80 -0.58
CA GLU A 137 17.90 -3.90 0.80
C GLU A 137 16.74 -3.75 1.80
N MET A 138 15.79 -2.87 1.55
CA MET A 138 14.57 -2.77 2.36
C MET A 138 13.77 -4.07 2.39
N LYS A 139 13.62 -4.76 1.26
CA LYS A 139 13.02 -6.10 1.19
C LYS A 139 13.76 -7.09 2.10
N ALA A 140 15.10 -7.10 2.05
CA ALA A 140 15.91 -7.99 2.88
C ALA A 140 15.79 -7.65 4.37
N LYS A 141 15.85 -6.37 4.72
CA LYS A 141 15.68 -5.87 6.10
C LYS A 141 14.29 -6.19 6.66
N THR A 142 13.23 -6.05 5.85
CA THR A 142 11.86 -6.40 6.24
C THR A 142 11.75 -7.88 6.59
N ARG A 143 12.22 -8.77 5.70
CA ARG A 143 12.22 -10.22 5.98
C ARG A 143 13.01 -10.57 7.23
N ALA A 144 14.16 -9.94 7.43
CA ALA A 144 14.97 -10.16 8.62
C ALA A 144 14.27 -9.66 9.91
N ALA A 145 13.58 -8.53 9.85
CA ALA A 145 12.82 -7.98 10.98
C ALA A 145 11.62 -8.87 11.36
N ILE A 146 10.92 -9.42 10.36
CA ILE A 146 9.85 -10.40 10.55
C ILE A 146 10.42 -11.67 11.22
N ALA A 147 11.49 -12.24 10.67
CA ALA A 147 12.12 -13.45 11.22
C ALA A 147 12.60 -13.29 12.68
N ARG A 148 13.00 -12.07 13.08
CA ARG A 148 13.40 -11.74 14.45
C ARG A 148 12.25 -11.27 15.33
N GLN A 149 11.01 -11.28 14.82
CA GLN A 149 9.82 -10.78 15.52
C GLN A 149 9.93 -9.30 15.96
N GLU A 150 10.76 -8.51 15.31
CA GLU A 150 10.77 -7.05 15.44
C GLU A 150 9.53 -6.44 14.83
N PHE A 151 9.10 -6.97 13.68
CA PHE A 151 7.78 -6.74 13.10
C PHE A 151 6.87 -7.89 13.56
N LYS A 152 5.85 -7.52 14.33
CA LYS A 152 4.93 -8.48 14.94
C LYS A 152 3.73 -8.71 14.05
N SER A 153 3.14 -9.90 14.16
CA SER A 153 1.82 -10.16 13.62
C SER A 153 0.79 -9.22 14.26
N PRO A 154 -0.22 -8.76 13.51
CA PRO A 154 -1.24 -7.86 14.05
C PRO A 154 -1.94 -8.43 15.28
N GLU A 155 -2.12 -7.59 16.30
CA GLU A 155 -2.99 -7.94 17.42
C GLU A 155 -4.45 -8.07 16.97
N PRO A 156 -5.26 -8.91 17.64
CA PRO A 156 -6.69 -8.96 17.39
C PRO A 156 -7.35 -7.59 17.47
N GLY A 157 -8.13 -7.25 16.45
CA GLY A 157 -8.80 -5.96 16.34
C GLY A 157 -7.94 -4.81 15.80
N ALA A 158 -6.72 -5.10 15.32
CA ALA A 158 -5.92 -4.09 14.64
C ALA A 158 -6.62 -3.56 13.39
N LEU A 159 -6.86 -2.26 13.36
CA LEU A 159 -7.52 -1.59 12.23
C LEU A 159 -7.00 -0.17 12.02
N SER A 160 -7.30 0.38 10.86
CA SER A 160 -7.11 1.80 10.58
C SER A 160 -8.27 2.41 9.81
N PHE A 161 -8.40 3.72 9.91
CA PHE A 161 -9.36 4.54 9.18
C PHE A 161 -8.64 5.30 8.07
N MET A 162 -9.16 5.20 6.85
CA MET A 162 -8.75 5.99 5.71
C MET A 162 -9.98 6.65 5.08
N LEU A 163 -10.57 7.61 5.82
CA LEU A 163 -11.86 8.22 5.49
C LEU A 163 -11.72 9.67 4.97
N SER A 164 -10.54 10.08 4.57
CA SER A 164 -10.29 11.46 4.11
C SER A 164 -10.74 11.67 2.66
N LYS A 165 -11.42 12.76 2.38
CA LYS A 165 -11.70 13.23 1.02
C LYS A 165 -10.44 13.72 0.29
N ASN A 166 -9.42 14.10 1.05
CA ASN A 166 -8.21 14.76 0.55
C ASN A 166 -7.05 13.78 0.34
N GLY A 167 -7.34 12.47 0.42
CA GLY A 167 -6.36 11.43 0.10
C GLY A 167 -6.06 11.39 -1.39
N TYR A 168 -4.80 11.14 -1.74
CA TYR A 168 -4.34 10.84 -3.09
C TYR A 168 -3.44 9.62 -3.04
N VAL A 169 -3.86 8.50 -3.60
CA VAL A 169 -3.19 7.21 -3.40
C VAL A 169 -2.76 6.53 -4.69
N SER A 170 -3.18 7.04 -5.86
CA SER A 170 -2.81 6.47 -7.15
C SER A 170 -3.06 7.44 -8.28
N ASP A 171 -2.15 7.47 -9.27
CA ASP A 171 -2.37 8.11 -10.57
C ASP A 171 -3.33 7.26 -11.45
N ASP A 172 -3.39 5.95 -11.19
CA ASP A 172 -4.16 4.99 -12.00
C ASP A 172 -5.56 4.71 -11.39
N ALA A 173 -5.97 5.51 -10.40
CA ALA A 173 -7.29 5.37 -9.82
C ALA A 173 -8.36 5.63 -10.90
N GLY A 174 -8.81 4.57 -11.55
CA GLY A 174 -9.89 4.57 -12.54
C GLY A 174 -11.26 4.95 -11.97
N GLY A 175 -11.28 5.58 -10.80
CA GLY A 175 -12.43 6.04 -10.07
C GLY A 175 -12.03 6.90 -8.86
N PRO A 176 -13.00 7.55 -8.21
CA PRO A 176 -12.72 8.33 -7.03
C PRO A 176 -12.17 7.42 -5.93
N TRP A 177 -11.20 7.94 -5.17
CA TRP A 177 -10.81 7.41 -3.89
C TRP A 177 -12.06 7.18 -3.02
N LEU A 178 -12.20 5.99 -2.43
CA LEU A 178 -13.33 5.64 -1.58
C LEU A 178 -12.89 5.57 -0.11
N PRO A 179 -13.69 6.11 0.81
CA PRO A 179 -13.42 5.96 2.23
C PRO A 179 -13.55 4.49 2.60
N HIS A 180 -12.58 3.99 3.35
CA HIS A 180 -12.58 2.60 3.81
C HIS A 180 -11.92 2.44 5.18
N VAL A 181 -12.22 1.33 5.81
CA VAL A 181 -11.52 0.84 6.99
C VAL A 181 -10.63 -0.32 6.55
N MET A 182 -9.40 -0.34 7.01
CA MET A 182 -8.52 -1.50 6.85
C MET A 182 -8.49 -2.30 8.14
N PHE A 183 -8.61 -3.63 8.02
CA PHE A 183 -8.33 -4.56 9.12
C PHE A 183 -7.01 -5.24 8.82
N PHE A 184 -6.17 -5.34 9.84
CA PHE A 184 -4.91 -6.05 9.76
C PHE A 184 -5.06 -7.36 10.52
N VAL A 185 -4.89 -8.46 9.81
CA VAL A 185 -5.01 -9.81 10.38
C VAL A 185 -3.75 -10.61 10.06
N PRO A 186 -3.47 -11.70 10.79
CA PRO A 186 -2.32 -12.54 10.49
C PRO A 186 -2.29 -12.98 9.03
N HIS A 187 -1.09 -13.17 8.49
CA HIS A 187 -0.88 -13.54 7.08
C HIS A 187 -1.68 -14.81 6.70
N GLY A 188 -2.19 -14.85 5.47
CA GLY A 188 -2.95 -15.99 4.96
C GLY A 188 -4.43 -16.00 5.34
N GLN A 189 -4.97 -14.96 5.97
CA GLN A 189 -6.35 -14.95 6.48
C GLN A 189 -7.39 -14.38 5.49
N ALA A 190 -7.00 -13.91 4.31
CA ALA A 190 -7.92 -13.24 3.38
C ALA A 190 -9.20 -14.05 3.09
N ALA A 191 -9.05 -15.36 2.81
CA ALA A 191 -10.17 -16.23 2.46
C ALA A 191 -11.17 -16.43 3.63
N THR A 192 -10.68 -16.48 4.87
CA THR A 192 -11.54 -16.66 6.07
C THR A 192 -12.42 -15.44 6.34
N TRP A 193 -12.05 -14.28 5.78
CA TRP A 193 -12.83 -13.03 5.83
C TRP A 193 -13.70 -12.83 4.59
N GLY A 194 -13.76 -13.82 3.70
CA GLY A 194 -14.52 -13.73 2.46
C GLY A 194 -13.93 -12.79 1.43
N ALA A 195 -12.65 -12.40 1.58
CA ALA A 195 -12.00 -11.56 0.60
C ALA A 195 -11.82 -12.30 -0.74
N GLY A 196 -12.16 -11.61 -1.83
CA GLY A 196 -12.09 -12.20 -3.18
C GLY A 196 -13.30 -13.05 -3.57
N LEU A 197 -14.30 -13.24 -2.70
CA LEU A 197 -15.57 -13.84 -3.09
C LEU A 197 -16.40 -12.86 -3.92
N GLU A 198 -17.19 -13.41 -4.85
CA GLU A 198 -18.12 -12.62 -5.65
C GLU A 198 -19.07 -11.83 -4.75
N SER A 199 -19.25 -10.54 -5.06
CA SER A 199 -20.09 -9.61 -4.31
C SER A 199 -19.69 -9.36 -2.84
N SER A 200 -18.54 -9.87 -2.39
CA SER A 200 -18.04 -9.55 -1.05
C SER A 200 -17.67 -8.07 -0.94
N PRO A 201 -18.11 -7.39 0.12
CA PRO A 201 -17.63 -6.05 0.42
C PRO A 201 -16.19 -6.04 0.94
N VAL A 202 -15.66 -7.20 1.35
CA VAL A 202 -14.30 -7.34 1.87
C VAL A 202 -13.36 -7.63 0.71
N ARG A 203 -12.32 -6.80 0.57
CA ARG A 203 -11.23 -7.02 -0.36
C ARG A 203 -9.97 -7.27 0.44
N GLY A 204 -9.14 -8.21 0.01
CA GLY A 204 -7.92 -8.56 0.71
C GLY A 204 -6.69 -8.39 -0.16
N LYS A 205 -5.60 -7.96 0.44
CA LYS A 205 -4.28 -7.94 -0.17
C LYS A 205 -3.31 -8.70 0.73
N GLU A 206 -2.78 -9.79 0.19
CA GLU A 206 -1.64 -10.49 0.79
C GLU A 206 -0.35 -9.88 0.25
N SER A 207 0.63 -9.73 1.10
CA SER A 207 1.95 -9.25 0.70
C SER A 207 3.03 -9.95 1.54
N SER A 208 4.08 -10.41 0.88
CA SER A 208 5.29 -10.90 1.56
C SER A 208 6.13 -9.77 2.19
N ASP A 209 5.74 -8.52 1.96
CA ASP A 209 6.46 -7.33 2.37
C ASP A 209 5.98 -6.78 3.72
N ILE A 210 4.94 -7.37 4.28
CA ILE A 210 4.36 -7.04 5.60
C ILE A 210 3.93 -8.32 6.31
N GLU A 211 3.94 -8.30 7.64
CA GLU A 211 3.54 -9.45 8.48
C GLU A 211 2.02 -9.48 8.70
N SER A 212 1.25 -9.15 7.66
CA SER A 212 -0.21 -9.12 7.76
C SER A 212 -0.89 -9.30 6.41
N THR A 213 -2.11 -9.83 6.46
CA THR A 213 -3.13 -9.63 5.43
C THR A 213 -3.84 -8.33 5.70
N VAL A 214 -3.95 -7.47 4.69
CA VAL A 214 -4.72 -6.22 4.79
C VAL A 214 -6.08 -6.44 4.13
N LEU A 215 -7.14 -6.20 4.89
CA LEU A 215 -8.53 -6.29 4.42
C LEU A 215 -9.12 -4.89 4.30
N PHE A 216 -9.65 -4.57 3.15
CA PHE A 216 -10.28 -3.28 2.85
C PHE A 216 -11.79 -3.43 2.87
N VAL A 217 -12.46 -2.60 3.67
CA VAL A 217 -13.92 -2.55 3.75
C VAL A 217 -14.38 -1.12 3.44
N PRO A 218 -14.92 -0.86 2.22
CA PRO A 218 -15.47 0.44 1.89
C PRO A 218 -16.60 0.83 2.82
N VAL A 219 -16.67 2.11 3.16
CA VAL A 219 -17.75 2.66 3.98
C VAL A 219 -18.51 3.75 3.21
N ARG A 220 -19.70 4.12 3.70
CA ARG A 220 -20.62 5.03 2.98
C ARG A 220 -20.40 6.50 3.27
N SER A 221 -19.51 6.83 4.21
CA SER A 221 -19.32 8.20 4.64
C SER A 221 -17.84 8.53 4.79
N TRP A 222 -17.50 9.74 4.44
CA TRP A 222 -16.22 10.34 4.75
C TRP A 222 -16.10 10.66 6.26
N SER A 223 -14.91 11.01 6.71
CA SER A 223 -14.64 11.35 8.12
C SER A 223 -15.47 12.52 8.67
N ASP A 224 -15.91 13.42 7.81
CA ASP A 224 -16.77 14.55 8.14
C ASP A 224 -18.27 14.21 8.16
N GLY A 225 -18.62 12.93 7.98
CA GLY A 225 -20.01 12.44 7.94
C GLY A 225 -20.72 12.64 6.59
N SER A 226 -20.12 13.32 5.63
CA SER A 226 -20.73 13.47 4.30
C SER A 226 -20.73 12.16 3.53
N PRO A 227 -21.75 11.93 2.66
CA PRO A 227 -21.85 10.68 1.92
C PRO A 227 -20.69 10.49 0.94
N ALA A 228 -20.18 9.27 0.86
CA ALA A 228 -19.23 8.85 -0.17
C ALA A 228 -19.95 8.64 -1.50
N PRO A 229 -19.25 8.80 -2.64
CA PRO A 229 -19.81 8.40 -3.92
C PRO A 229 -20.11 6.89 -3.91
N PRO A 230 -21.16 6.46 -4.65
CA PRO A 230 -21.43 5.03 -4.78
C PRO A 230 -20.19 4.33 -5.37
N PRO A 231 -19.86 3.11 -4.91
CA PRO A 231 -18.84 2.33 -5.56
C PRO A 231 -19.26 2.14 -7.02
N HIS A 232 -18.53 2.73 -7.95
CA HIS A 232 -18.71 2.39 -9.34
C HIS A 232 -18.43 0.88 -9.47
N ALA A 233 -19.23 0.18 -10.27
CA ALA A 233 -18.94 -1.19 -10.64
C ALA A 233 -17.51 -1.19 -11.20
N GLN A 234 -16.56 -1.52 -10.37
CA GLN A 234 -15.16 -1.52 -10.77
C GLN A 234 -15.00 -2.68 -11.71
N HIS A 235 -14.55 -2.38 -12.92
CA HIS A 235 -14.08 -3.38 -13.85
C HIS A 235 -13.22 -4.37 -13.10
N GLN A 236 -13.59 -5.63 -13.23
CA GLN A 236 -12.85 -6.77 -12.73
C GLN A 236 -11.40 -6.63 -13.22
N MET A 237 -10.48 -6.49 -12.29
CA MET A 237 -9.07 -6.71 -12.56
C MET A 237 -8.74 -8.17 -12.37
#